data_4ef4c849b6af9152d64ff46ce8732290
#
_entry.id   4ef4c849b6af9152d64ff46ce8732290
#
_cell.length_a   1.000
_cell.length_b   1.000
_cell.length_c   1.000
_cell.angle_alpha   90.00
_cell.angle_beta   90.00
_cell.angle_gamma   90.00
#
_symmetry.space_group_name_H-M   'P 1'
#
loop_
_entity.id
_entity.type
_entity.pdbx_description
1 polymer ?
#
loop_
_entity_poly.entity_id
_entity_poly.type
_entity_poly.pdbx_seq_one_letter_code
_entity_poly.pdbx_strand_id
1 'polypeptide(L)'
;SDPTEMAEARIALGLGYLENGSMIKARENLEKALQHAPDYYRSQLSMAHYYEAVGENDSARKMYRTALSEHPKNGNVLNNFGTFLCKQGEYDTADQYFHRAVEQPYYYLISASYENAGLCALKAGKTDNAREYFKRAIDHDPNRLLSILQLTRMEIEAGDYTPARLRLMDLNQRYGYQKASLKLLIELEKRAGNSALEQKYQALLNSLS
;
A
#
# COMPACT_ATOMS: atom_id res chain seq x y z
N SER A 1 21.52 -0.28 27.53
CA SER A 1 20.75 0.08 26.33
C SER A 1 19.37 -0.52 26.37
N ASP A 2 18.39 0.23 25.91
CA ASP A 2 17.02 -0.27 25.79
C ASP A 2 16.98 -1.38 24.73
N PRO A 3 16.47 -2.58 25.06
CA PRO A 3 16.33 -3.66 24.08
C PRO A 3 15.58 -3.25 22.82
N THR A 4 14.54 -2.43 22.96
CA THR A 4 13.74 -1.94 21.81
C THR A 4 14.58 -1.04 20.89
N GLU A 5 15.39 -0.15 21.46
CA GLU A 5 16.29 0.70 20.67
C GLU A 5 17.34 -0.13 19.93
N MET A 6 17.88 -1.15 20.60
CA MET A 6 18.84 -2.07 19.97
C MET A 6 18.17 -2.84 18.83
N ALA A 7 16.95 -3.30 19.03
CA ALA A 7 16.18 -3.96 17.99
C ALA A 7 15.91 -3.03 16.80
N GLU A 8 15.52 -1.78 17.05
CA GLU A 8 15.27 -0.80 15.97
C GLU A 8 16.51 -0.57 15.10
N ALA A 9 17.70 -0.46 15.72
CA ALA A 9 18.94 -0.30 14.96
C ALA A 9 19.18 -1.52 14.04
N ARG A 10 18.93 -2.74 14.54
CA ARG A 10 19.08 -3.97 13.76
C ARG A 10 18.02 -4.09 12.67
N ILE A 11 16.79 -3.67 12.94
CA ILE A 11 15.70 -3.66 11.94
C ILE A 11 16.08 -2.73 10.79
N ALA A 12 16.55 -1.53 11.09
CA ALA A 12 16.97 -0.57 10.06
C ALA A 12 18.05 -1.15 9.15
N LEU A 13 19.08 -1.77 9.73
CA LEU A 13 20.14 -2.43 8.97
C LEU A 13 19.58 -3.60 8.15
N GLY A 14 18.81 -4.47 8.78
CA GLY A 14 18.26 -5.65 8.14
C GLY A 14 17.36 -5.34 6.97
N LEU A 15 16.46 -4.37 7.11
CA LEU A 15 15.58 -3.93 6.03
C LEU A 15 16.36 -3.26 4.89
N GLY A 16 17.40 -2.49 5.21
CA GLY A 16 18.29 -1.91 4.22
C GLY A 16 19.01 -2.98 3.39
N TYR A 17 19.53 -4.01 4.04
CA TYR A 17 20.14 -5.14 3.33
C TYR A 17 19.12 -5.91 2.50
N LEU A 18 17.89 -6.05 2.98
CA LEU A 18 16.82 -6.71 2.27
C LEU A 18 16.50 -5.98 0.96
N GLU A 19 16.40 -4.65 1.00
CA GLU A 19 16.19 -3.83 -0.20
C GLU A 19 17.31 -4.00 -1.23
N ASN A 20 18.56 -4.14 -0.75
CA ASN A 20 19.71 -4.31 -1.63
C ASN A 20 19.93 -5.75 -2.11
N GLY A 21 19.07 -6.68 -1.71
CA GLY A 21 19.22 -8.08 -2.08
C GLY A 21 20.27 -8.85 -1.30
N SER A 22 20.83 -8.28 -0.23
CA SER A 22 21.83 -8.92 0.65
C SER A 22 21.13 -9.77 1.70
N MET A 23 20.56 -10.89 1.28
CA MET A 23 19.67 -11.71 2.10
C MET A 23 20.32 -12.28 3.35
N ILE A 24 21.58 -12.69 3.29
CA ILE A 24 22.31 -13.25 4.44
C ILE A 24 22.48 -12.18 5.53
N LYS A 25 22.92 -10.99 5.16
CA LYS A 25 23.09 -9.88 6.09
C LYS A 25 21.77 -9.39 6.64
N ALA A 26 20.72 -9.39 5.80
CA ALA A 26 19.36 -9.06 6.23
C ALA A 26 18.93 -10.01 7.34
N ARG A 27 19.03 -11.31 7.12
CA ARG A 27 18.67 -12.34 8.09
C ARG A 27 19.43 -12.18 9.40
N GLU A 28 20.75 -12.03 9.34
CA GLU A 28 21.59 -11.88 10.53
C GLU A 28 21.13 -10.72 11.40
N ASN A 29 20.87 -9.57 10.80
CA ASN A 29 20.45 -8.37 11.55
C ASN A 29 19.02 -8.51 12.09
N LEU A 30 18.10 -9.06 11.31
CA LEU A 30 16.71 -9.25 11.76
C LEU A 30 16.59 -10.31 12.85
N GLU A 31 17.42 -11.35 12.81
CA GLU A 31 17.53 -12.34 13.90
C GLU A 31 18.03 -11.69 15.19
N LYS A 32 19.04 -10.81 15.08
CA LYS A 32 19.55 -10.05 16.23
C LYS A 32 18.46 -9.15 16.81
N ALA A 33 17.66 -8.52 15.97
CA ALA A 33 16.52 -7.72 16.45
C ALA A 33 15.56 -8.55 17.30
N LEU A 34 15.23 -9.76 16.86
CA LEU A 34 14.39 -10.69 17.62
C LEU A 34 15.06 -11.14 18.93
N GLN A 35 16.37 -11.31 18.93
CA GLN A 35 17.10 -11.64 20.15
C GLN A 35 17.04 -10.52 21.18
N HIS A 36 17.19 -9.27 20.73
CA HIS A 36 17.11 -8.10 21.61
C HIS A 36 15.72 -7.85 22.16
N ALA A 37 14.69 -7.97 21.32
CA ALA A 37 13.32 -7.67 21.68
C ALA A 37 12.35 -8.66 21.00
N PRO A 38 12.25 -9.90 21.52
CA PRO A 38 11.44 -10.94 20.88
C PRO A 38 9.95 -10.65 20.87
N ASP A 39 9.46 -9.85 21.83
CA ASP A 39 8.04 -9.49 21.95
C ASP A 39 7.69 -8.20 21.22
N TYR A 40 8.68 -7.51 20.68
CA TYR A 40 8.47 -6.25 19.99
C TYR A 40 7.88 -6.53 18.60
N TYR A 41 6.70 -5.94 18.32
CA TYR A 41 5.99 -6.25 17.09
C TYR A 41 6.80 -5.92 15.83
N ARG A 42 7.62 -4.86 15.86
CA ARG A 42 8.44 -4.49 14.71
C ARG A 42 9.54 -5.50 14.42
N SER A 43 10.11 -6.14 15.44
CA SER A 43 11.05 -7.26 15.26
C SER A 43 10.37 -8.43 14.55
N GLN A 44 9.15 -8.74 14.97
CA GLN A 44 8.37 -9.83 14.42
C GLN A 44 7.94 -9.57 12.97
N LEU A 45 7.41 -8.37 12.70
CA LEU A 45 6.97 -7.99 11.35
C LEU A 45 8.13 -7.94 10.37
N SER A 46 9.27 -7.38 10.76
CA SER A 46 10.42 -7.30 9.86
C SER A 46 10.98 -8.67 9.53
N MET A 47 10.99 -9.60 10.48
CA MET A 47 11.39 -10.98 10.19
C MET A 47 10.39 -11.68 9.27
N ALA A 48 9.10 -11.43 9.46
CA ALA A 48 8.07 -11.95 8.56
C ALA A 48 8.29 -11.45 7.12
N HIS A 49 8.62 -10.18 6.94
CA HIS A 49 8.96 -9.62 5.62
C HIS A 49 10.18 -10.28 5.00
N TYR A 50 11.19 -10.58 5.81
CA TYR A 50 12.34 -11.34 5.33
C TYR A 50 11.90 -12.70 4.77
N TYR A 51 11.09 -13.44 5.52
CA TYR A 51 10.61 -14.75 5.08
C TYR A 51 9.81 -14.65 3.77
N GLU A 52 8.97 -13.62 3.62
CA GLU A 52 8.26 -13.38 2.35
C GLU A 52 9.26 -13.16 1.20
N ALA A 53 10.27 -12.33 1.44
CA ALA A 53 11.24 -11.96 0.41
C ALA A 53 12.05 -13.15 -0.11
N VAL A 54 12.32 -14.15 0.73
CA VAL A 54 13.04 -15.37 0.35
C VAL A 54 12.11 -16.53 -0.01
N GLY A 55 10.79 -16.29 -0.07
CA GLY A 55 9.82 -17.29 -0.48
C GLY A 55 9.45 -18.32 0.59
N GLU A 56 9.85 -18.10 1.84
CA GLU A 56 9.51 -18.96 2.97
C GLU A 56 8.15 -18.53 3.56
N ASN A 57 7.08 -18.73 2.80
CA ASN A 57 5.75 -18.23 3.15
C ASN A 57 5.15 -18.88 4.40
N ASP A 58 5.45 -20.15 4.66
CA ASP A 58 4.98 -20.81 5.88
C ASP A 58 5.62 -20.20 7.13
N SER A 59 6.91 -19.90 7.07
CA SER A 59 7.62 -19.23 8.16
C SER A 59 7.10 -17.79 8.36
N ALA A 60 6.83 -17.08 7.26
CA ALA A 60 6.22 -15.77 7.32
C ALA A 60 4.87 -15.81 8.03
N ARG A 61 4.01 -16.74 7.65
CA ARG A 61 2.68 -16.92 8.28
C ARG A 61 2.79 -17.18 9.77
N LYS A 62 3.69 -18.04 10.18
CA LYS A 62 3.92 -18.34 11.61
C LYS A 62 4.33 -17.08 12.37
N MET A 63 5.24 -16.29 11.80
CA MET A 63 5.70 -15.07 12.44
C MET A 63 4.58 -14.03 12.56
N TYR A 64 3.78 -13.86 11.50
CA TYR A 64 2.60 -12.99 11.57
C TYR A 64 1.60 -13.45 12.62
N ARG A 65 1.35 -14.76 12.73
CA ARG A 65 0.45 -15.30 13.75
C ARG A 65 0.97 -15.08 15.16
N THR A 66 2.29 -15.21 15.36
CA THR A 66 2.91 -14.89 16.65
C THR A 66 2.69 -13.43 17.00
N ALA A 67 2.96 -12.51 16.05
CA ALA A 67 2.74 -11.09 16.26
C ALA A 67 1.26 -10.79 16.57
N LEU A 68 0.34 -11.41 15.85
CA LEU A 68 -1.10 -11.22 16.06
C LEU A 68 -1.55 -11.73 17.42
N SER A 69 -1.02 -12.88 17.86
CA SER A 69 -1.33 -13.45 19.17
C SER A 69 -0.88 -12.55 20.32
N GLU A 70 0.31 -11.96 20.19
CA GLU A 70 0.88 -11.09 21.22
C GLU A 70 0.37 -9.65 21.14
N HIS A 71 -0.04 -9.20 19.94
CA HIS A 71 -0.47 -7.82 19.69
C HIS A 71 -1.77 -7.79 18.88
N PRO A 72 -2.88 -8.35 19.41
CA PRO A 72 -4.11 -8.54 18.63
C PRO A 72 -4.83 -7.27 18.24
N LYS A 73 -4.51 -6.14 18.91
CA LYS A 73 -5.11 -4.83 18.62
C LYS A 73 -4.14 -3.84 18.00
N ASN A 74 -2.98 -4.31 17.59
CA ASN A 74 -2.00 -3.43 16.93
C ASN A 74 -2.37 -3.28 15.45
N GLY A 75 -2.70 -2.06 15.04
CA GLY A 75 -3.11 -1.78 13.65
C GLY A 75 -2.04 -2.14 12.62
N ASN A 76 -0.76 -1.94 12.94
CA ASN A 76 0.33 -2.31 12.04
C ASN A 76 0.41 -3.82 11.83
N VAL A 77 0.26 -4.60 12.90
CA VAL A 77 0.25 -6.07 12.82
C VAL A 77 -0.93 -6.54 11.97
N LEU A 78 -2.12 -6.02 12.25
CA LEU A 78 -3.33 -6.36 11.51
C LEU A 78 -3.20 -6.02 10.03
N ASN A 79 -2.72 -4.82 9.72
CA ASN A 79 -2.52 -4.37 8.33
C ASN A 79 -1.49 -5.24 7.59
N ASN A 80 -0.35 -5.52 8.20
CA ASN A 80 0.71 -6.29 7.56
C ASN A 80 0.29 -7.75 7.33
N PHE A 81 -0.43 -8.33 8.27
CA PHE A 81 -0.99 -9.67 8.08
C PHE A 81 -2.04 -9.67 6.96
N GLY A 82 -2.90 -8.65 6.91
CA GLY A 82 -3.86 -8.48 5.82
C GLY A 82 -3.18 -8.44 4.46
N THR A 83 -2.10 -7.66 4.34
CA THR A 83 -1.31 -7.56 3.10
C THR A 83 -0.71 -8.91 2.71
N PHE A 84 -0.15 -9.64 3.67
CA PHE A 84 0.37 -10.98 3.45
C PHE A 84 -0.72 -11.93 2.94
N LEU A 85 -1.86 -11.97 3.60
CA LEU A 85 -2.99 -12.83 3.22
C LEU A 85 -3.50 -12.51 1.80
N CYS A 86 -3.54 -11.23 1.44
CA CYS A 86 -3.90 -10.81 0.09
C CYS A 86 -2.94 -11.40 -0.94
N LYS A 87 -1.64 -11.34 -0.70
CA LYS A 87 -0.62 -11.94 -1.58
C LYS A 87 -0.76 -13.44 -1.70
N GLN A 88 -1.28 -14.10 -0.66
CA GLN A 88 -1.56 -15.54 -0.69
C GLN A 88 -2.88 -15.89 -1.37
N GLY A 89 -3.64 -14.90 -1.81
CA GLY A 89 -4.94 -15.12 -2.43
C GLY A 89 -6.09 -15.31 -1.44
N GLU A 90 -5.85 -15.10 -0.15
CA GLU A 90 -6.87 -15.22 0.91
C GLU A 90 -7.57 -13.86 1.10
N TYR A 91 -8.29 -13.43 0.06
CA TYR A 91 -8.81 -12.07 -0.05
C TYR A 91 -9.85 -11.71 1.01
N ASP A 92 -10.79 -12.61 1.30
CA ASP A 92 -11.85 -12.32 2.28
C ASP A 92 -11.27 -12.17 3.69
N THR A 93 -10.33 -13.03 4.06
CA THR A 93 -9.65 -12.94 5.35
C THR A 93 -8.79 -11.69 5.42
N ALA A 94 -8.08 -11.36 4.33
CA ALA A 94 -7.30 -10.13 4.26
C ALA A 94 -8.17 -8.90 4.52
N ASP A 95 -9.35 -8.86 3.89
CA ASP A 95 -10.31 -7.76 4.06
C ASP A 95 -10.72 -7.59 5.52
N GLN A 96 -10.99 -8.68 6.22
CA GLN A 96 -11.33 -8.66 7.65
C GLN A 96 -10.22 -8.03 8.49
N TYR A 97 -8.97 -8.34 8.21
CA TYR A 97 -7.83 -7.78 8.94
C TYR A 97 -7.63 -6.30 8.65
N PHE A 98 -7.84 -5.85 7.42
CA PHE A 98 -7.81 -4.42 7.10
C PHE A 98 -8.91 -3.67 7.85
N HIS A 99 -10.12 -4.22 7.91
CA HIS A 99 -11.22 -3.64 8.69
C HIS A 99 -10.88 -3.53 10.17
N ARG A 100 -10.31 -4.58 10.74
CA ARG A 100 -9.89 -4.55 12.15
C ARG A 100 -8.79 -3.52 12.39
N ALA A 101 -7.86 -3.35 11.45
CA ALA A 101 -6.79 -2.37 11.57
C ALA A 101 -7.34 -0.94 11.67
N VAL A 102 -8.24 -0.56 10.76
CA VAL A 102 -8.76 0.81 10.71
C VAL A 102 -9.68 1.15 11.90
N GLU A 103 -10.15 0.16 12.62
CA GLU A 103 -10.97 0.35 13.83
C GLU A 103 -10.15 0.60 15.08
N GLN A 104 -8.82 0.41 15.04
CA GLN A 104 -7.98 0.57 16.24
C GLN A 104 -7.81 2.06 16.57
N PRO A 105 -8.09 2.46 17.85
CA PRO A 105 -8.19 3.89 18.20
C PRO A 105 -6.89 4.69 18.08
N TYR A 106 -5.74 4.03 18.22
CA TYR A 106 -4.44 4.72 18.15
C TYR A 106 -3.67 4.44 16.86
N TYR A 107 -4.32 3.79 15.90
CA TYR A 107 -3.69 3.50 14.62
C TYR A 107 -3.76 4.73 13.72
N TYR A 108 -2.61 5.26 13.30
CA TYR A 108 -2.55 6.48 12.50
C TYR A 108 -2.37 6.25 11.00
N LEU A 109 -2.10 4.99 10.59
CA LEU A 109 -1.92 4.64 9.18
C LEU A 109 -3.22 4.15 8.53
N ILE A 110 -4.34 4.74 8.92
CA ILE A 110 -5.67 4.36 8.44
C ILE A 110 -5.78 4.49 6.92
N SER A 111 -5.30 5.60 6.36
CA SER A 111 -5.31 5.83 4.91
C SER A 111 -4.56 4.73 4.16
N ALA A 112 -3.38 4.34 4.64
CA ALA A 112 -2.58 3.28 4.05
C ALA A 112 -3.33 1.93 4.06
N SER A 113 -4.03 1.62 5.14
CA SER A 113 -4.80 0.37 5.24
C SER A 113 -6.00 0.36 4.30
N TYR A 114 -6.70 1.47 4.15
CA TYR A 114 -7.75 1.57 3.13
C TYR A 114 -7.21 1.42 1.72
N GLU A 115 -6.06 2.00 1.42
CA GLU A 115 -5.40 1.82 0.12
C GLU A 115 -5.06 0.35 -0.12
N ASN A 116 -4.48 -0.31 0.87
CA ASN A 116 -4.16 -1.75 0.79
C ASN A 116 -5.42 -2.59 0.60
N ALA A 117 -6.49 -2.27 1.31
CA ALA A 117 -7.79 -2.93 1.15
C ALA A 117 -8.35 -2.73 -0.26
N GLY A 118 -8.22 -1.52 -0.81
CA GLY A 118 -8.64 -1.21 -2.17
C GLY A 118 -7.88 -2.02 -3.21
N LEU A 119 -6.55 -2.07 -3.09
CA LEU A 119 -5.70 -2.86 -3.99
C LEU A 119 -6.03 -4.35 -3.91
N CYS A 120 -6.28 -4.85 -2.70
CA CYS A 120 -6.66 -6.25 -2.50
C CYS A 120 -8.04 -6.54 -3.10
N ALA A 121 -9.00 -5.64 -2.93
CA ALA A 121 -10.34 -5.77 -3.53
C ALA A 121 -10.26 -5.82 -5.06
N LEU A 122 -9.38 -5.02 -5.69
CA LEU A 122 -9.14 -5.10 -7.14
C LEU A 122 -8.64 -6.48 -7.55
N LYS A 123 -7.69 -7.04 -6.82
CA LYS A 123 -7.18 -8.39 -7.09
C LYS A 123 -8.27 -9.45 -6.97
N ALA A 124 -9.19 -9.25 -6.04
CA ALA A 124 -10.32 -10.15 -5.82
C ALA A 124 -11.46 -9.97 -6.83
N GLY A 125 -11.37 -8.99 -7.72
CA GLY A 125 -12.41 -8.65 -8.67
C GLY A 125 -13.60 -7.91 -8.07
N LYS A 126 -13.46 -7.38 -6.86
CA LYS A 126 -14.50 -6.64 -6.13
C LYS A 126 -14.38 -5.14 -6.38
N THR A 127 -14.76 -4.73 -7.59
CA THR A 127 -14.56 -3.37 -8.09
C THR A 127 -15.27 -2.30 -7.24
N ASP A 128 -16.51 -2.54 -6.84
CA ASP A 128 -17.27 -1.58 -6.04
C ASP A 128 -16.65 -1.38 -4.65
N ASN A 129 -16.20 -2.45 -4.02
CA ASN A 129 -15.50 -2.39 -2.75
C ASN A 129 -14.19 -1.61 -2.88
N ALA A 130 -13.43 -1.88 -3.95
CA ALA A 130 -12.17 -1.18 -4.21
C ALA A 130 -12.39 0.32 -4.33
N ARG A 131 -13.40 0.74 -5.09
CA ARG A 131 -13.75 2.14 -5.26
C ARG A 131 -14.03 2.82 -3.91
N GLU A 132 -14.82 2.18 -3.07
CA GLU A 132 -15.15 2.72 -1.75
C GLU A 132 -13.93 2.83 -0.85
N TYR A 133 -13.05 1.82 -0.88
CA TYR A 133 -11.82 1.85 -0.10
C TYR A 133 -10.87 2.98 -0.53
N PHE A 134 -10.72 3.21 -1.84
CA PHE A 134 -9.88 4.31 -2.31
C PHE A 134 -10.45 5.67 -1.93
N LYS A 135 -11.78 5.84 -1.97
CA LYS A 135 -12.42 7.05 -1.48
C LYS A 135 -12.12 7.31 -0.01
N ARG A 136 -12.22 6.28 0.82
CA ARG A 136 -11.91 6.40 2.26
C ARG A 136 -10.43 6.70 2.49
N ALA A 137 -9.54 6.10 1.71
CA ALA A 137 -8.12 6.39 1.80
C ALA A 137 -7.85 7.88 1.54
N ILE A 138 -8.48 8.46 0.52
CA ILE A 138 -8.36 9.87 0.16
C ILE A 138 -8.98 10.77 1.22
N ASP A 139 -10.10 10.37 1.83
CA ASP A 139 -10.73 11.13 2.92
C ASP A 139 -9.81 11.26 4.12
N HIS A 140 -9.05 10.21 4.44
CA HIS A 140 -8.09 10.24 5.55
C HIS A 140 -6.77 10.92 5.20
N ASP A 141 -6.37 10.86 3.93
CA ASP A 141 -5.16 11.51 3.43
C ASP A 141 -5.39 12.00 1.99
N PRO A 142 -5.73 13.29 1.80
CA PRO A 142 -5.99 13.85 0.46
C PRO A 142 -4.79 13.80 -0.49
N ASN A 143 -3.59 13.51 0.02
CA ASN A 143 -2.35 13.42 -0.76
C ASN A 143 -1.96 11.97 -1.09
N ARG A 144 -2.84 11.01 -0.86
CA ARG A 144 -2.59 9.59 -1.16
C ARG A 144 -2.67 9.35 -2.66
N LEU A 145 -1.54 9.60 -3.34
CA LEU A 145 -1.47 9.64 -4.80
C LEU A 145 -1.95 8.35 -5.47
N LEU A 146 -1.50 7.19 -4.96
CA LEU A 146 -1.89 5.91 -5.56
C LEU A 146 -3.40 5.72 -5.54
N SER A 147 -4.05 6.02 -4.42
CA SER A 147 -5.51 5.91 -4.29
C SER A 147 -6.23 6.89 -5.22
N ILE A 148 -5.73 8.12 -5.36
CA ILE A 148 -6.28 9.11 -6.28
C ILE A 148 -6.22 8.60 -7.73
N LEU A 149 -5.08 8.09 -8.14
CA LEU A 149 -4.88 7.59 -9.50
C LEU A 149 -5.74 6.34 -9.78
N GLN A 150 -5.84 5.42 -8.83
CA GLN A 150 -6.67 4.23 -8.97
C GLN A 150 -8.15 4.60 -9.07
N LEU A 151 -8.64 5.46 -8.19
CA LEU A 151 -10.04 5.90 -8.22
C LEU A 151 -10.36 6.63 -9.53
N THR A 152 -9.47 7.51 -9.98
CA THR A 152 -9.63 8.25 -11.23
C THR A 152 -9.72 7.30 -12.41
N ARG A 153 -8.85 6.30 -12.48
CA ARG A 153 -8.89 5.29 -13.54
C ARG A 153 -10.22 4.54 -13.54
N MET A 154 -10.71 4.14 -12.37
CA MET A 154 -11.99 3.45 -12.24
C MET A 154 -13.15 4.34 -12.71
N GLU A 155 -13.12 5.63 -12.37
CA GLU A 155 -14.12 6.59 -12.83
C GLU A 155 -14.12 6.73 -14.36
N ILE A 156 -12.93 6.81 -14.97
CA ILE A 156 -12.79 6.89 -16.42
C ILE A 156 -13.36 5.62 -17.08
N GLU A 157 -13.01 4.45 -16.58
CA GLU A 157 -13.49 3.17 -17.10
C GLU A 157 -15.01 3.03 -16.98
N ALA A 158 -15.61 3.62 -15.93
CA ALA A 158 -17.04 3.63 -15.72
C ALA A 158 -17.78 4.70 -16.52
N GLY A 159 -17.07 5.59 -17.20
CA GLY A 159 -17.67 6.71 -17.93
C GLY A 159 -17.98 7.92 -17.06
N ASP A 160 -17.51 7.95 -15.82
CA ASP A 160 -17.70 9.06 -14.88
C ASP A 160 -16.61 10.12 -15.11
N TYR A 161 -16.68 10.83 -16.24
CA TYR A 161 -15.61 11.72 -16.67
C TYR A 161 -15.51 13.00 -15.85
N THR A 162 -16.63 13.54 -15.38
CA THR A 162 -16.64 14.79 -14.62
C THR A 162 -15.83 14.68 -13.31
N PRO A 163 -16.10 13.73 -12.41
CA PRO A 163 -15.29 13.61 -11.20
C PRO A 163 -13.82 13.26 -11.51
N ALA A 164 -13.59 12.41 -12.52
CA ALA A 164 -12.23 12.05 -12.92
C ALA A 164 -11.45 13.28 -13.38
N ARG A 165 -12.06 14.12 -14.23
CA ARG A 165 -11.44 15.34 -14.74
C ARG A 165 -11.12 16.32 -13.62
N LEU A 166 -12.03 16.49 -12.66
CA LEU A 166 -11.80 17.37 -11.52
C LEU A 166 -10.64 16.87 -10.64
N ARG A 167 -10.54 15.57 -10.40
CA ARG A 167 -9.43 15.01 -9.63
C ARG A 167 -8.09 15.26 -10.32
N LEU A 168 -8.03 15.04 -11.64
CA LEU A 168 -6.81 15.25 -12.41
C LEU A 168 -6.42 16.72 -12.50
N MET A 169 -7.40 17.62 -12.64
CA MET A 169 -7.15 19.06 -12.61
C MET A 169 -6.59 19.50 -11.27
N ASP A 170 -7.13 19.01 -10.17
CA ASP A 170 -6.62 19.28 -8.82
C ASP A 170 -5.18 18.78 -8.66
N LEU A 171 -4.88 17.58 -9.11
CA LEU A 171 -3.51 17.04 -9.09
C LEU A 171 -2.55 17.92 -9.86
N ASN A 172 -2.93 18.32 -11.07
CA ASN A 172 -2.09 19.16 -11.94
C ASN A 172 -1.84 20.55 -11.31
N GLN A 173 -2.84 21.08 -10.63
CA GLN A 173 -2.72 22.37 -9.96
C GLN A 173 -1.76 22.29 -8.77
N ARG A 174 -1.80 21.20 -8.00
CA ARG A 174 -0.96 21.02 -6.82
C ARG A 174 0.47 20.61 -7.15
N TYR A 175 0.67 19.76 -8.15
CA TYR A 175 1.96 19.11 -8.42
C TYR A 175 2.49 19.34 -9.84
N GLY A 176 1.74 20.04 -10.69
CA GLY A 176 2.05 20.14 -12.11
C GLY A 176 1.72 18.84 -12.86
N TYR A 177 1.93 18.89 -14.17
CA TYR A 177 1.70 17.73 -15.02
C TYR A 177 2.75 16.65 -14.80
N GLN A 178 2.30 15.43 -14.52
CA GLN A 178 3.15 14.27 -14.37
C GLN A 178 2.74 13.18 -15.35
N LYS A 179 3.64 12.26 -15.67
CA LYS A 179 3.37 11.19 -16.64
C LYS A 179 2.11 10.41 -16.31
N ALA A 180 1.93 10.00 -15.05
CA ALA A 180 0.78 9.20 -14.63
C ALA A 180 -0.54 9.93 -14.82
N SER A 181 -0.62 11.20 -14.41
CA SER A 181 -1.85 11.99 -14.56
C SER A 181 -2.14 12.32 -16.02
N LEU A 182 -1.11 12.61 -16.82
CA LEU A 182 -1.27 12.87 -18.26
C LEU A 182 -1.81 11.64 -19.00
N LYS A 183 -1.31 10.45 -18.69
CA LYS A 183 -1.81 9.21 -19.30
C LYS A 183 -3.30 9.01 -19.02
N LEU A 184 -3.75 9.32 -17.82
CA LEU A 184 -5.17 9.24 -17.47
C LEU A 184 -6.00 10.33 -18.18
N LEU A 185 -5.48 11.55 -18.29
CA LEU A 185 -6.15 12.62 -19.04
C LEU A 185 -6.30 12.26 -20.52
N ILE A 186 -5.28 11.69 -21.12
CA ILE A 186 -5.30 11.25 -22.53
C ILE A 186 -6.41 10.21 -22.72
N GLU A 187 -6.46 9.20 -21.85
CA GLU A 187 -7.49 8.16 -21.91
C GLU A 187 -8.90 8.73 -21.70
N LEU A 188 -9.05 9.63 -20.74
CA LEU A 188 -10.32 10.29 -20.44
C LEU A 188 -10.82 11.06 -21.67
N GLU A 189 -10.00 11.94 -22.23
CA GLU A 189 -10.42 12.78 -23.35
C GLU A 189 -10.61 11.98 -24.63
N LYS A 190 -9.86 10.90 -24.82
CA LYS A 190 -10.07 9.95 -25.91
C LYS A 190 -11.46 9.32 -25.80
N ARG A 191 -11.80 8.79 -24.65
CA ARG A 191 -13.11 8.17 -24.39
C ARG A 191 -14.26 9.17 -24.47
N ALA A 192 -14.02 10.40 -24.04
CA ALA A 192 -15.00 11.48 -24.10
C ALA A 192 -15.17 12.08 -25.51
N GLY A 193 -14.33 11.70 -26.46
CA GLY A 193 -14.38 12.20 -27.82
C GLY A 193 -13.77 13.57 -28.03
N ASN A 194 -12.94 14.05 -27.09
CA ASN A 194 -12.30 15.36 -27.16
C ASN A 194 -10.91 15.26 -27.79
N SER A 195 -10.86 15.12 -29.11
CA SER A 195 -9.61 14.91 -29.88
C SER A 195 -8.56 16.02 -29.66
N ALA A 196 -9.00 17.25 -29.58
CA ALA A 196 -8.08 18.40 -29.40
C ALA A 196 -7.38 18.34 -28.04
N LEU A 197 -8.13 18.01 -26.98
CA LEU A 197 -7.58 17.86 -25.65
C LEU A 197 -6.66 16.62 -25.54
N GLU A 198 -7.08 15.51 -26.16
CA GLU A 198 -6.25 14.31 -26.23
C GLU A 198 -4.88 14.64 -26.83
N GLN A 199 -4.84 15.34 -27.96
CA GLN A 199 -3.61 15.75 -28.65
C GLN A 199 -2.78 16.70 -27.78
N LYS A 200 -3.42 17.66 -27.13
CA LYS A 200 -2.74 18.59 -26.22
C LYS A 200 -2.01 17.85 -25.10
N TYR A 201 -2.69 16.93 -24.43
CA TYR A 201 -2.10 16.16 -23.33
C TYR A 201 -1.04 15.19 -23.85
N GLN A 202 -1.22 14.62 -25.05
CA GLN A 202 -0.20 13.76 -25.65
C GLN A 202 1.09 14.55 -25.93
N ALA A 203 0.97 15.79 -26.42
CA ALA A 203 2.12 16.66 -26.65
C ALA A 203 2.85 16.99 -25.34
N LEU A 204 2.09 17.27 -24.28
CA LEU A 204 2.67 17.51 -22.94
C LEU A 204 3.40 16.26 -22.41
N LEU A 205 2.81 15.08 -22.58
CA LEU A 205 3.44 13.82 -22.18
C LEU A 205 4.76 13.60 -22.92
N ASN A 206 4.76 13.83 -24.22
CA ASN A 206 5.97 13.69 -25.05
C ASN A 206 7.08 14.66 -24.61
N SER A 207 6.72 15.86 -24.15
CA SER A 207 7.69 16.85 -23.67
C SER A 207 8.35 16.49 -22.35
N LEU A 208 7.78 15.54 -21.57
CA LEU A 208 8.32 15.10 -20.29
C LEU A 208 9.32 13.94 -20.42
N SER A 209 9.48 13.39 -21.59
CA SER A 209 10.37 12.24 -21.80
C SER A 209 11.78 12.62 -22.21
#